data_e40f83e6c12d7e5564a8a0303470d467
#
_entry.id   e40f83e6c12d7e5564a8a0303470d467
#
_cell.length_a   1.000
_cell.length_b   1.000
_cell.length_c   1.000
_cell.angle_alpha   90.00
_cell.angle_beta   90.00
_cell.angle_gamma   90.00
#
_symmetry.space_group_name_H-M   'P 1'
#
loop_
_entity.id
_entity.type
_entity.pdbx_description
1 polymer ?
#
loop_
_entity_poly.entity_id
_entity_poly.type
_entity_poly.pdbx_seq_one_letter_code
_entity_poly.pdbx_strand_id
1 'polypeptide(L)'
;TLLRMKRIVILGAGESGAGAAVLAKVKGFETFVSDMSAIKDKYKELLDSYGIAWEEGHHTEEMILNADEVVKSPGIPNDAPLILKLKEQGTPIISEIEFAGRYTDAKMICITGSNGKTTTTSLIYHIFKSAGLNVGLAGNIGKSLALQVAEDKHDYYIIELSSFQLDNMYDFRANIAVLMNITPDHLDRYDHCMQNYIDAKFRITRNQTQDDAFIFWNDDPIIKRELEKHGLKAHLYPFAAVKEDGVIAYVEDHEVKINEPIAFNMEQEKLALTGQHNLYNSLAAGDTVFGDHEELIARVPKLLESTE
;
A
#
# COMPACT_ATOMS: atom_id res chain seq x y z
N THR A 1 -28.92 -28.27 5.35
CA THR A 1 -27.97 -27.64 6.29
C THR A 1 -27.88 -26.17 5.92
N LEU A 2 -28.47 -25.31 6.74
CA LEU A 2 -28.27 -23.86 6.60
C LEU A 2 -26.77 -23.57 6.71
N LEU A 3 -26.17 -23.09 5.64
CA LEU A 3 -24.76 -22.63 5.66
C LEU A 3 -24.67 -21.48 6.67
N ARG A 4 -23.91 -21.69 7.75
CA ARG A 4 -23.61 -20.63 8.73
C ARG A 4 -22.93 -19.47 8.04
N MET A 5 -23.40 -18.26 8.27
CA MET A 5 -22.77 -17.04 7.77
C MET A 5 -21.34 -16.91 8.34
N LYS A 6 -20.36 -16.64 7.49
CA LYS A 6 -18.97 -16.42 7.92
C LYS A 6 -18.90 -15.13 8.75
N ARG A 7 -18.20 -15.19 9.88
CA ARG A 7 -18.04 -14.08 10.82
C ARG A 7 -16.68 -13.41 10.64
N ILE A 8 -16.70 -12.12 10.38
CA ILE A 8 -15.50 -11.26 10.29
C ILE A 8 -15.50 -10.32 11.50
N VAL A 9 -14.44 -10.32 12.26
CA VAL A 9 -14.19 -9.38 13.36
C VAL A 9 -13.12 -8.38 12.94
N ILE A 10 -13.40 -7.12 13.19
CA ILE A 10 -12.50 -6.00 12.90
C ILE A 10 -11.92 -5.53 14.23
N LEU A 11 -10.59 -5.52 14.34
CA LEU A 11 -9.87 -5.00 15.49
C LEU A 11 -9.26 -3.64 15.15
N GLY A 12 -9.73 -2.62 15.88
CA GLY A 12 -9.46 -1.22 15.60
C GLY A 12 -10.50 -0.59 14.69
N ALA A 13 -11.03 0.56 15.09
CA ALA A 13 -12.13 1.26 14.41
C ALA A 13 -11.73 2.66 13.94
N GLY A 14 -10.52 2.80 13.45
CA GLY A 14 -10.08 3.97 12.72
C GLY A 14 -10.55 3.92 11.26
N GLU A 15 -9.91 4.69 10.40
CA GLU A 15 -10.23 4.78 8.97
C GLU A 15 -10.23 3.40 8.29
N SER A 16 -9.18 2.61 8.46
CA SER A 16 -9.06 1.29 7.83
C SER A 16 -10.06 0.28 8.41
N GLY A 17 -10.22 0.27 9.73
CA GLY A 17 -11.11 -0.68 10.40
C GLY A 17 -12.58 -0.43 10.10
N ALA A 18 -13.03 0.81 10.16
CA ALA A 18 -14.38 1.19 9.81
C ALA A 18 -14.71 0.85 8.34
N GLY A 19 -13.77 1.13 7.43
CA GLY A 19 -13.91 0.79 6.02
C GLY A 19 -13.97 -0.72 5.78
N ALA A 20 -13.13 -1.49 6.43
CA ALA A 20 -13.17 -2.96 6.35
C ALA A 20 -14.50 -3.53 6.86
N ALA A 21 -15.04 -2.95 7.94
CA ALA A 21 -16.33 -3.35 8.48
C ALA A 21 -17.48 -3.11 7.49
N VAL A 22 -17.51 -1.95 6.85
CA VAL A 22 -18.50 -1.63 5.82
C VAL A 22 -18.41 -2.62 4.65
N LEU A 23 -17.22 -2.89 4.16
CA LEU A 23 -17.04 -3.86 3.07
C LEU A 23 -17.48 -5.26 3.48
N ALA A 24 -17.12 -5.72 4.67
CA ALA A 24 -17.57 -7.01 5.18
C ALA A 24 -19.10 -7.11 5.26
N LYS A 25 -19.74 -6.06 5.75
CA LYS A 25 -21.21 -6.00 5.82
C LYS A 25 -21.85 -6.03 4.45
N VAL A 26 -21.35 -5.23 3.51
CA VAL A 26 -21.85 -5.17 2.12
C VAL A 26 -21.69 -6.53 1.43
N LYS A 27 -20.63 -7.28 1.73
CA LYS A 27 -20.41 -8.63 1.18
C LYS A 27 -21.19 -9.73 1.91
N GLY A 28 -22.03 -9.39 2.88
CA GLY A 28 -22.92 -10.34 3.53
C GLY A 28 -22.30 -11.12 4.69
N PHE A 29 -21.18 -10.67 5.23
CA PHE A 29 -20.58 -11.29 6.40
C PHE A 29 -21.25 -10.81 7.70
N GLU A 30 -21.30 -11.70 8.70
CA GLU A 30 -21.55 -11.30 10.07
C GLU A 30 -20.36 -10.49 10.56
N THR A 31 -20.59 -9.21 10.91
CA THR A 31 -19.50 -8.25 11.16
C THR A 31 -19.59 -7.68 12.55
N PHE A 32 -18.47 -7.71 13.28
CA PHE A 32 -18.32 -7.11 14.61
C PHE A 32 -17.03 -6.31 14.68
N VAL A 33 -17.09 -5.11 15.26
CA VAL A 33 -15.95 -4.21 15.42
C VAL A 33 -15.62 -4.05 16.89
N SER A 34 -14.37 -4.17 17.27
CA SER A 34 -13.88 -3.97 18.63
C SER A 34 -12.65 -3.07 18.64
N ASP A 35 -12.69 -2.02 19.47
CA ASP A 35 -11.58 -1.11 19.69
C ASP A 35 -11.31 -0.94 21.18
N MET A 36 -10.03 -1.06 21.56
CA MET A 36 -9.61 -0.84 22.95
C MET A 36 -9.73 0.62 23.37
N SER A 37 -9.70 1.53 22.42
CA SER A 37 -9.85 2.97 22.61
C SER A 37 -11.26 3.43 22.27
N ALA A 38 -11.57 4.69 22.61
CA ALA A 38 -12.80 5.32 22.16
C ALA A 38 -12.79 5.49 20.63
N ILE A 39 -13.88 5.11 20.00
CA ILE A 39 -14.09 5.26 18.56
C ILE A 39 -14.54 6.69 18.27
N LYS A 40 -13.96 7.33 17.26
CA LYS A 40 -14.39 8.68 16.83
C LYS A 40 -15.83 8.66 16.32
N ASP A 41 -16.59 9.69 16.65
CA ASP A 41 -18.03 9.79 16.34
C ASP A 41 -18.32 9.53 14.84
N LYS A 42 -17.53 10.08 13.94
CA LYS A 42 -17.69 9.86 12.49
C LYS A 42 -17.64 8.37 12.07
N TYR A 43 -16.84 7.57 12.77
CA TYR A 43 -16.77 6.13 12.50
C TYR A 43 -17.92 5.37 13.16
N LYS A 44 -18.36 5.78 14.36
CA LYS A 44 -19.57 5.25 14.97
C LYS A 44 -20.78 5.46 14.08
N GLU A 45 -20.96 6.69 13.58
CA GLU A 45 -22.03 7.05 12.66
C GLU A 45 -22.00 6.20 11.38
N LEU A 46 -20.80 5.99 10.82
CA LEU A 46 -20.62 5.13 9.65
C LEU A 46 -21.02 3.68 9.95
N LEU A 47 -20.53 3.11 11.05
CA LEU A 47 -20.84 1.74 11.45
C LEU A 47 -22.36 1.58 11.73
N ASP A 48 -22.96 2.52 12.45
CA ASP A 48 -24.39 2.52 12.76
C ASP A 48 -25.25 2.62 11.50
N SER A 49 -24.82 3.43 10.52
CA SER A 49 -25.54 3.58 9.24
C SER A 49 -25.63 2.29 8.43
N TYR A 50 -24.68 1.36 8.62
CA TYR A 50 -24.70 0.03 8.00
C TYR A 50 -25.23 -1.07 8.94
N GLY A 51 -25.68 -0.72 10.15
CA GLY A 51 -26.17 -1.68 11.13
C GLY A 51 -25.09 -2.64 11.64
N ILE A 52 -23.86 -2.16 11.77
CA ILE A 52 -22.71 -2.94 12.25
C ILE A 52 -22.57 -2.81 13.76
N ALA A 53 -22.57 -3.93 14.47
CA ALA A 53 -22.32 -3.97 15.91
C ALA A 53 -20.86 -3.63 16.24
N TRP A 54 -20.67 -2.84 17.28
CA TRP A 54 -19.33 -2.44 17.73
C TRP A 54 -19.25 -2.30 19.25
N GLU A 55 -18.03 -2.35 19.78
CA GLU A 55 -17.68 -2.02 21.15
C GLU A 55 -16.43 -1.15 21.19
N GLU A 56 -16.28 -0.36 22.27
CA GLU A 56 -15.13 0.51 22.48
C GLU A 56 -14.65 0.46 23.93
N GLY A 57 -13.37 0.81 24.13
CA GLY A 57 -12.76 0.89 25.46
C GLY A 57 -12.36 -0.46 26.06
N HIS A 58 -12.66 -1.55 25.40
CA HIS A 58 -12.35 -2.92 25.82
C HIS A 58 -12.48 -3.90 24.65
N HIS A 59 -11.97 -5.11 24.84
CA HIS A 59 -12.20 -6.25 23.96
C HIS A 59 -12.97 -7.34 24.70
N THR A 60 -14.14 -7.71 24.19
CA THR A 60 -14.89 -8.88 24.67
C THR A 60 -14.38 -10.11 23.90
N GLU A 61 -13.49 -10.89 24.51
CA GLU A 61 -12.83 -12.02 23.86
C GLU A 61 -13.82 -13.04 23.28
N GLU A 62 -14.91 -13.32 23.97
CA GLU A 62 -15.96 -14.25 23.52
C GLU A 62 -16.58 -13.83 22.18
N MET A 63 -16.63 -12.53 21.90
CA MET A 63 -17.14 -11.98 20.64
C MET A 63 -16.09 -11.88 19.55
N ILE A 64 -14.81 -12.05 19.89
CA ILE A 64 -13.67 -11.93 18.97
C ILE A 64 -13.10 -13.31 18.61
N LEU A 65 -12.89 -14.19 19.62
CA LEU A 65 -12.29 -15.49 19.40
C LEU A 65 -13.15 -16.48 18.59
N ASN A 66 -14.42 -16.18 18.41
CA ASN A 66 -15.34 -16.95 17.57
C ASN A 66 -15.32 -16.49 16.09
N ALA A 67 -14.42 -15.58 15.72
CA ALA A 67 -14.28 -15.11 14.35
C ALA A 67 -13.78 -16.22 13.42
N ASP A 68 -14.27 -16.23 12.19
CA ASP A 68 -13.72 -17.05 11.12
C ASP A 68 -12.47 -16.40 10.51
N GLU A 69 -12.42 -15.07 10.55
CA GLU A 69 -11.28 -14.26 10.12
C GLU A 69 -11.28 -12.91 10.84
N VAL A 70 -10.10 -12.37 11.09
CA VAL A 70 -9.91 -11.08 11.74
C VAL A 70 -9.20 -10.12 10.80
N VAL A 71 -9.75 -8.92 10.66
CA VAL A 71 -9.07 -7.79 10.03
C VAL A 71 -8.49 -6.90 11.13
N LYS A 72 -7.18 -6.79 11.17
CA LYS A 72 -6.45 -6.11 12.22
C LYS A 72 -5.92 -4.75 11.76
N SER A 73 -6.15 -3.70 12.57
CA SER A 73 -5.48 -2.42 12.38
C SER A 73 -3.95 -2.58 12.43
N PRO A 74 -3.20 -1.90 11.54
CA PRO A 74 -1.73 -1.94 11.56
C PRO A 74 -1.13 -1.37 12.86
N GLY A 75 -1.87 -0.54 13.59
CA GLY A 75 -1.46 -0.02 14.89
C GLY A 75 -1.40 -1.05 16.01
N ILE A 76 -2.10 -2.18 15.87
CA ILE A 76 -2.10 -3.27 16.87
C ILE A 76 -0.88 -4.16 16.61
N PRO A 77 0.02 -4.33 17.61
CA PRO A 77 1.17 -5.22 17.45
C PRO A 77 0.80 -6.67 17.20
N ASN A 78 1.61 -7.37 16.41
CA ASN A 78 1.41 -8.78 16.12
C ASN A 78 1.64 -9.72 17.32
N ASP A 79 2.25 -9.21 18.37
CA ASP A 79 2.51 -9.89 19.65
C ASP A 79 1.55 -9.46 20.77
N ALA A 80 0.54 -8.67 20.48
CA ALA A 80 -0.50 -8.34 21.45
C ALA A 80 -1.19 -9.61 21.96
N PRO A 81 -1.53 -9.73 23.25
CA PRO A 81 -2.07 -10.96 23.85
C PRO A 81 -3.26 -11.54 23.09
N LEU A 82 -4.20 -10.71 22.68
CA LEU A 82 -5.37 -11.15 21.91
C LEU A 82 -4.96 -11.68 20.52
N ILE A 83 -4.00 -11.04 19.88
CA ILE A 83 -3.48 -11.49 18.57
C ILE A 83 -2.78 -12.85 18.70
N LEU A 84 -2.01 -13.07 19.76
CA LEU A 84 -1.38 -14.36 20.03
C LEU A 84 -2.42 -15.46 20.25
N LYS A 85 -3.51 -15.19 20.99
CA LYS A 85 -4.60 -16.14 21.18
C LYS A 85 -5.28 -16.51 19.85
N LEU A 86 -5.53 -15.55 18.99
CA LEU A 86 -6.09 -15.78 17.66
C LEU A 86 -5.17 -16.64 16.79
N LYS A 87 -3.87 -16.37 16.83
CA LYS A 87 -2.85 -17.17 16.11
C LYS A 87 -2.78 -18.59 16.64
N GLU A 88 -2.81 -18.77 17.96
CA GLU A 88 -2.75 -20.09 18.60
C GLU A 88 -3.93 -20.98 18.18
N GLN A 89 -5.12 -20.43 18.05
CA GLN A 89 -6.29 -21.17 17.56
C GLN A 89 -6.38 -21.26 16.02
N GLY A 90 -5.43 -20.71 15.28
CA GLY A 90 -5.37 -20.78 13.82
C GLY A 90 -6.33 -19.83 13.09
N THR A 91 -6.86 -18.78 13.74
CA THR A 91 -7.70 -17.79 13.09
C THR A 91 -6.87 -16.92 12.15
N PRO A 92 -7.21 -16.81 10.86
CA PRO A 92 -6.52 -15.91 9.93
C PRO A 92 -6.64 -14.45 10.37
N ILE A 93 -5.52 -13.75 10.34
CA ILE A 93 -5.42 -12.32 10.68
C ILE A 93 -4.83 -11.60 9.48
N ILE A 94 -5.59 -10.69 8.91
CA ILE A 94 -5.23 -9.97 7.70
C ILE A 94 -5.34 -8.45 7.88
N SER A 95 -4.70 -7.70 6.98
CA SER A 95 -4.88 -6.25 6.90
C SER A 95 -6.16 -5.89 6.14
N GLU A 96 -6.59 -4.65 6.28
CA GLU A 96 -7.70 -4.09 5.49
C GLU A 96 -7.39 -4.12 4.00
N ILE A 97 -6.15 -3.88 3.60
CA ILE A 97 -5.69 -3.90 2.21
C ILE A 97 -5.85 -5.31 1.61
N GLU A 98 -5.40 -6.33 2.34
CA GLU A 98 -5.60 -7.74 1.94
C GLU A 98 -7.07 -8.07 1.75
N PHE A 99 -7.90 -7.67 2.70
CA PHE A 99 -9.34 -7.91 2.63
C PHE A 99 -9.98 -7.22 1.43
N ALA A 100 -9.70 -5.94 1.23
CA ALA A 100 -10.25 -5.15 0.13
C ALA A 100 -9.82 -5.68 -1.24
N GLY A 101 -8.58 -6.13 -1.37
CA GLY A 101 -8.01 -6.64 -2.61
C GLY A 101 -8.76 -7.85 -3.19
N ARG A 102 -9.50 -8.58 -2.36
CA ARG A 102 -10.32 -9.73 -2.78
C ARG A 102 -11.55 -9.34 -3.60
N TYR A 103 -11.99 -8.08 -3.50
CA TYR A 103 -13.28 -7.62 -4.00
C TYR A 103 -13.19 -6.55 -5.08
N THR A 104 -12.02 -6.39 -5.67
CA THR A 104 -11.80 -5.46 -6.78
C THR A 104 -10.80 -6.04 -7.79
N ASP A 105 -11.03 -5.75 -9.06
CA ASP A 105 -10.12 -6.08 -10.17
C ASP A 105 -9.29 -4.86 -10.61
N ALA A 106 -9.35 -3.76 -9.86
CA ALA A 106 -8.59 -2.56 -10.14
C ALA A 106 -7.08 -2.83 -10.13
N LYS A 107 -6.33 -2.09 -10.92
CA LYS A 107 -4.87 -2.12 -10.88
C LYS A 107 -4.36 -1.46 -9.60
N MET A 108 -3.47 -2.16 -8.90
CA MET A 108 -2.91 -1.75 -7.62
C MET A 108 -1.49 -1.24 -7.80
N ILE A 109 -1.29 0.05 -7.54
CA ILE A 109 0.02 0.70 -7.55
C ILE A 109 0.39 0.97 -6.10
N CYS A 110 1.37 0.23 -5.57
CA CYS A 110 1.70 0.21 -4.16
C CYS A 110 3.09 0.78 -3.90
N ILE A 111 3.20 1.67 -2.93
CA ILE A 111 4.43 2.35 -2.57
C ILE A 111 4.79 2.07 -1.11
N THR A 112 6.01 1.61 -0.87
CA THR A 112 6.58 1.44 0.47
C THR A 112 8.01 1.96 0.52
N GLY A 113 8.58 1.99 1.69
CA GLY A 113 9.93 2.47 1.98
C GLY A 113 10.00 3.03 3.40
N SER A 114 11.19 3.35 3.87
CA SER A 114 11.35 4.04 5.15
C SER A 114 10.97 5.52 5.02
N ASN A 115 11.40 6.18 3.96
CA ASN A 115 11.18 7.60 3.71
C ASN A 115 10.66 7.85 2.28
N GLY A 116 9.95 8.96 2.08
CA GLY A 116 9.50 9.42 0.77
C GLY A 116 8.20 8.80 0.27
N LYS A 117 7.61 7.85 0.99
CA LYS A 117 6.35 7.18 0.61
C LYS A 117 5.24 8.15 0.27
N THR A 118 4.92 9.03 1.21
CA THR A 118 3.77 9.94 1.09
C THR A 118 3.93 10.91 -0.09
N THR A 119 5.12 11.48 -0.25
CA THR A 119 5.41 12.38 -1.36
C THR A 119 5.28 11.67 -2.71
N THR A 120 5.89 10.50 -2.84
CA THR A 120 5.83 9.71 -4.08
C THR A 120 4.40 9.25 -4.38
N THR A 121 3.70 8.71 -3.38
CA THR A 121 2.31 8.27 -3.52
C THR A 121 1.39 9.41 -3.97
N SER A 122 1.53 10.58 -3.34
CA SER A 122 0.74 11.78 -3.68
C SER A 122 1.06 12.28 -5.09
N LEU A 123 2.32 12.24 -5.50
CA LEU A 123 2.75 12.65 -6.84
C LEU A 123 2.20 11.71 -7.92
N ILE A 124 2.27 10.39 -7.71
CA ILE A 124 1.68 9.40 -8.63
C ILE A 124 0.16 9.60 -8.73
N TYR A 125 -0.51 9.77 -7.60
CA TYR A 125 -1.95 10.04 -7.59
C TYR A 125 -2.29 11.32 -8.37
N HIS A 126 -1.52 12.39 -8.17
CA HIS A 126 -1.69 13.65 -8.91
C HIS A 126 -1.56 13.44 -10.42
N ILE A 127 -0.56 12.70 -10.88
CA ILE A 127 -0.33 12.40 -12.29
C ILE A 127 -1.53 11.65 -12.88
N PHE A 128 -1.97 10.58 -12.24
CA PHE A 128 -3.12 9.78 -12.70
C PHE A 128 -4.41 10.60 -12.73
N LYS A 129 -4.66 11.36 -11.65
CA LYS A 129 -5.86 12.21 -11.54
C LYS A 129 -5.89 13.30 -12.60
N SER A 130 -4.77 13.99 -12.81
CA SER A 130 -4.64 15.05 -13.81
C SER A 130 -4.72 14.53 -15.25
N ALA A 131 -4.40 13.26 -15.47
CA ALA A 131 -4.59 12.59 -16.74
C ALA A 131 -6.06 12.17 -17.01
N GLY A 132 -6.95 12.38 -16.05
CA GLY A 132 -8.37 12.03 -16.17
C GLY A 132 -8.68 10.54 -15.92
N LEU A 133 -7.76 9.79 -15.33
CA LEU A 133 -7.98 8.40 -14.98
C LEU A 133 -8.88 8.26 -13.75
N ASN A 134 -9.66 7.20 -13.72
CA ASN A 134 -10.49 6.84 -12.57
C ASN A 134 -9.63 6.19 -11.49
N VAL A 135 -9.06 7.00 -10.61
CA VAL A 135 -8.06 6.61 -9.61
C VAL A 135 -8.47 6.98 -8.20
N GLY A 136 -8.25 6.08 -7.25
CA GLY A 136 -8.40 6.29 -5.81
C GLY A 136 -7.05 6.33 -5.10
N LEU A 137 -6.99 7.09 -4.01
CA LEU A 137 -5.84 7.18 -3.10
C LEU A 137 -6.19 6.45 -1.80
N ALA A 138 -5.36 5.51 -1.39
CA ALA A 138 -5.64 4.66 -0.23
C ALA A 138 -4.38 4.23 0.53
N GLY A 139 -4.57 3.46 1.59
CA GLY A 139 -3.52 2.91 2.43
C GLY A 139 -3.26 3.76 3.66
N ASN A 140 -2.00 4.04 3.95
CA ASN A 140 -1.59 4.84 5.11
C ASN A 140 -1.97 6.34 4.96
N ILE A 141 -2.37 6.75 3.79
CA ILE A 141 -2.91 8.07 3.45
C ILE A 141 -4.19 7.91 2.63
N GLY A 142 -4.95 8.98 2.50
CA GLY A 142 -6.19 8.97 1.73
C GLY A 142 -7.35 8.30 2.48
N LYS A 143 -8.27 7.72 1.74
CA LYS A 143 -9.47 7.04 2.23
C LYS A 143 -9.22 5.53 2.32
N SER A 144 -9.86 4.84 3.26
CA SER A 144 -9.82 3.38 3.34
C SER A 144 -10.04 2.71 1.97
N LEU A 145 -9.16 1.80 1.59
CA LEU A 145 -9.32 1.02 0.37
C LEU A 145 -10.62 0.20 0.40
N ALA A 146 -10.89 -0.44 1.53
CA ALA A 146 -12.09 -1.25 1.70
C ALA A 146 -13.37 -0.42 1.57
N LEU A 147 -13.40 0.79 2.13
CA LEU A 147 -14.54 1.69 1.99
C LEU A 147 -14.73 2.13 0.53
N GLN A 148 -13.66 2.47 -0.16
CA GLN A 148 -13.71 2.82 -1.58
C GLN A 148 -14.21 1.66 -2.45
N VAL A 149 -13.75 0.44 -2.17
CA VAL A 149 -14.22 -0.77 -2.86
C VAL A 149 -15.71 -1.04 -2.59
N ALA A 150 -16.19 -0.73 -1.38
CA ALA A 150 -17.60 -0.93 -1.00
C ALA A 150 -18.54 0.11 -1.61
N GLU A 151 -18.13 1.38 -1.65
CA GLU A 151 -19.00 2.50 -2.05
C GLU A 151 -18.67 3.04 -3.44
N ASP A 152 -17.39 3.18 -3.75
CA ASP A 152 -16.88 3.77 -4.97
C ASP A 152 -16.09 2.72 -5.74
N LYS A 153 -16.15 2.75 -7.06
CA LYS A 153 -15.32 1.87 -7.90
C LYS A 153 -14.32 2.69 -8.69
N HIS A 154 -13.06 2.33 -8.57
CA HIS A 154 -11.98 2.90 -9.36
C HIS A 154 -11.31 1.83 -10.21
N ASP A 155 -10.69 2.26 -11.32
CA ASP A 155 -9.93 1.37 -12.20
C ASP A 155 -8.49 1.20 -11.70
N TYR A 156 -8.01 2.18 -10.91
CA TYR A 156 -6.67 2.23 -10.32
C TYR A 156 -6.76 2.65 -8.86
N TYR A 157 -5.92 2.06 -8.02
CA TYR A 157 -5.66 2.54 -6.67
C TYR A 157 -4.18 2.80 -6.48
N ILE A 158 -3.84 3.99 -5.99
CA ILE A 158 -2.49 4.33 -5.55
C ILE A 158 -2.48 4.17 -4.04
N ILE A 159 -1.63 3.26 -3.54
CA ILE A 159 -1.71 2.77 -2.17
C ILE A 159 -0.37 2.95 -1.47
N GLU A 160 -0.34 3.77 -0.43
CA GLU A 160 0.81 3.84 0.47
C GLU A 160 0.75 2.70 1.48
N LEU A 161 1.80 1.89 1.55
CA LEU A 161 1.89 0.74 2.45
C LEU A 161 3.01 0.92 3.48
N SER A 162 2.65 0.84 4.75
CA SER A 162 3.61 0.66 5.84
C SER A 162 4.06 -0.80 5.93
N SER A 163 5.20 -1.05 6.57
CA SER A 163 5.63 -2.41 6.88
C SER A 163 4.60 -3.19 7.70
N PHE A 164 3.91 -2.51 8.63
CA PHE A 164 2.88 -3.12 9.48
C PHE A 164 1.66 -3.60 8.70
N GLN A 165 1.28 -2.90 7.63
CA GLN A 165 0.22 -3.36 6.73
C GLN A 165 0.69 -4.57 5.92
N LEU A 166 1.92 -4.52 5.40
CA LEU A 166 2.52 -5.61 4.63
C LEU A 166 2.67 -6.91 5.44
N ASP A 167 2.92 -6.83 6.75
CA ASP A 167 3.03 -8.00 7.63
C ASP A 167 1.78 -8.90 7.62
N ASN A 168 0.61 -8.33 7.36
CA ASN A 168 -0.67 -9.04 7.33
C ASN A 168 -1.29 -9.07 5.92
N MET A 169 -0.45 -9.09 4.90
CA MET A 169 -0.82 -9.28 3.50
C MET A 169 -0.22 -10.58 2.95
N TYR A 170 -1.03 -11.42 2.33
CA TYR A 170 -0.66 -12.79 1.93
C TYR A 170 -0.90 -13.06 0.45
N ASP A 171 -2.12 -12.85 -0.04
CA ASP A 171 -2.54 -13.12 -1.42
C ASP A 171 -2.62 -11.86 -2.29
N PHE A 172 -2.57 -10.69 -1.66
CA PHE A 172 -2.62 -9.40 -2.34
C PHE A 172 -1.48 -9.28 -3.37
N ARG A 173 -1.83 -8.82 -4.56
CA ARG A 173 -0.88 -8.60 -5.65
C ARG A 173 -0.80 -7.12 -6.00
N ALA A 174 0.39 -6.55 -5.94
CA ALA A 174 0.69 -5.24 -6.47
C ALA A 174 1.02 -5.36 -7.97
N ASN A 175 0.25 -4.74 -8.84
CA ASN A 175 0.56 -4.70 -10.27
C ASN A 175 1.83 -3.86 -10.53
N ILE A 176 1.99 -2.79 -9.76
CA ILE A 176 3.21 -2.01 -9.70
C ILE A 176 3.59 -1.85 -8.23
N ALA A 177 4.78 -2.28 -7.85
CA ALA A 177 5.34 -2.11 -6.53
C ALA A 177 6.52 -1.15 -6.59
N VAL A 178 6.54 -0.16 -5.70
CA VAL A 178 7.62 0.82 -5.57
C VAL A 178 8.24 0.70 -4.19
N LEU A 179 9.54 0.43 -4.14
CA LEU A 179 10.33 0.42 -2.90
C LEU A 179 11.34 1.56 -2.93
N MET A 180 11.06 2.60 -2.14
CA MET A 180 11.81 3.85 -2.17
C MET A 180 13.21 3.73 -1.57
N ASN A 181 13.29 3.13 -0.39
CA ASN A 181 14.52 2.97 0.39
C ASN A 181 14.26 2.10 1.61
N ILE A 182 15.34 1.59 2.21
CA ILE A 182 15.28 0.86 3.47
C ILE A 182 16.36 1.42 4.42
N THR A 183 15.93 2.11 5.46
CA THR A 183 16.77 2.55 6.58
C THR A 183 16.17 2.07 7.90
N PRO A 184 16.96 1.86 8.97
CA PRO A 184 16.43 1.41 10.25
C PRO A 184 15.30 2.28 10.76
N ASP A 185 14.15 1.67 11.02
CA ASP A 185 12.96 2.32 11.54
C ASP A 185 12.07 1.29 12.24
N HIS A 186 11.38 1.68 13.30
CA HIS A 186 10.43 0.82 14.03
C HIS A 186 10.97 -0.57 14.41
N LEU A 187 12.25 -0.71 14.68
CA LEU A 187 12.87 -2.02 14.95
C LEU A 187 12.34 -2.69 16.22
N ASP A 188 11.77 -1.92 17.15
CA ASP A 188 11.05 -2.42 18.33
C ASP A 188 9.87 -3.35 17.95
N ARG A 189 9.26 -3.13 16.80
CA ARG A 189 8.18 -3.97 16.25
C ARG A 189 8.69 -5.19 15.48
N TYR A 190 9.99 -5.31 15.26
CA TYR A 190 10.65 -6.38 14.46
C TYR A 190 11.73 -7.11 15.26
N ASP A 191 11.51 -7.31 16.57
CA ASP A 191 12.44 -8.00 17.47
C ASP A 191 13.86 -7.39 17.46
N HIS A 192 13.97 -6.09 17.21
CA HIS A 192 15.24 -5.37 17.00
C HIS A 192 16.11 -5.98 15.88
N CYS A 193 15.50 -6.75 14.98
CA CYS A 193 16.18 -7.42 13.88
C CYS A 193 15.91 -6.68 12.56
N MET A 194 16.95 -6.08 12.01
CA MET A 194 16.85 -5.33 10.74
C MET A 194 16.36 -6.22 9.59
N GLN A 195 16.75 -7.50 9.55
CA GLN A 195 16.32 -8.41 8.50
C GLN A 195 14.81 -8.64 8.51
N ASN A 196 14.17 -8.71 9.69
CA ASN A 196 12.72 -8.84 9.79
C ASN A 196 12.00 -7.64 9.19
N TYR A 197 12.53 -6.43 9.40
CA TYR A 197 11.99 -5.20 8.81
C TYR A 197 12.19 -5.16 7.29
N ILE A 198 13.35 -5.58 6.81
CA ILE A 198 13.66 -5.70 5.37
C ILE A 198 12.67 -6.68 4.72
N ASP A 199 12.50 -7.86 5.30
CA ASP A 199 11.61 -8.90 4.77
C ASP A 199 10.15 -8.42 4.75
N ALA A 200 9.72 -7.67 5.76
CA ALA A 200 8.39 -7.06 5.79
C ALA A 200 8.17 -6.12 4.59
N LYS A 201 9.15 -5.26 4.27
CA LYS A 201 9.06 -4.35 3.13
C LYS A 201 9.04 -5.07 1.79
N PHE A 202 9.85 -6.11 1.62
CA PHE A 202 9.88 -6.90 0.40
C PHE A 202 8.60 -7.72 0.16
N ARG A 203 7.74 -7.86 1.16
CA ARG A 203 6.42 -8.47 0.98
C ARG A 203 5.55 -7.75 -0.07
N ILE A 204 5.85 -6.50 -0.38
CA ILE A 204 5.17 -5.76 -1.47
C ILE A 204 5.32 -6.47 -2.83
N THR A 205 6.38 -7.26 -3.01
CA THR A 205 6.64 -8.02 -4.25
C THR A 205 6.04 -9.42 -4.25
N ARG A 206 5.47 -9.82 -3.12
CA ARG A 206 4.96 -11.16 -2.90
C ARG A 206 3.88 -11.54 -3.85
N ASN A 207 3.54 -12.19 -4.56
CA ASN A 207 2.48 -12.51 -5.53
C ASN A 207 2.60 -11.77 -6.87
N GLN A 208 3.62 -10.96 -7.07
CA GLN A 208 3.87 -10.40 -8.38
C GLN A 208 4.22 -11.49 -9.38
N THR A 209 3.83 -11.28 -10.63
CA THR A 209 4.11 -12.14 -11.76
C THR A 209 5.03 -11.42 -12.77
N GLN A 210 5.38 -12.09 -13.83
CA GLN A 210 6.16 -11.51 -14.94
C GLN A 210 5.44 -10.35 -15.66
N ASP A 211 4.13 -10.20 -15.46
CA ASP A 211 3.35 -9.10 -16.04
C ASP A 211 3.35 -7.84 -15.16
N ASP A 212 3.95 -7.94 -13.99
CA ASP A 212 4.02 -6.85 -13.01
C ASP A 212 5.35 -6.12 -13.05
N ALA A 213 5.38 -4.94 -12.41
CA ALA A 213 6.58 -4.10 -12.32
C ALA A 213 7.04 -3.94 -10.87
N PHE A 214 8.34 -4.00 -10.66
CA PHE A 214 9.00 -3.66 -9.40
C PHE A 214 9.99 -2.52 -9.62
N ILE A 215 9.67 -1.37 -9.07
CA ILE A 215 10.44 -0.13 -9.17
C ILE A 215 11.19 0.09 -7.86
N PHE A 216 12.49 0.31 -7.91
CA PHE A 216 13.30 0.45 -6.71
C PHE A 216 14.51 1.35 -6.92
N TRP A 217 14.97 1.94 -5.81
CA TRP A 217 16.16 2.78 -5.81
C TRP A 217 17.44 1.91 -5.88
N ASN A 218 18.15 2.00 -6.99
CA ASN A 218 19.33 1.19 -7.25
C ASN A 218 20.54 1.52 -6.35
N ASP A 219 20.59 2.77 -5.85
CA ASP A 219 21.70 3.21 -4.98
C ASP A 219 21.54 2.76 -3.52
N ASP A 220 20.38 2.23 -3.13
CA ASP A 220 20.18 1.67 -1.81
C ASP A 220 20.92 0.34 -1.66
N PRO A 221 21.96 0.27 -0.79
CA PRO A 221 22.77 -0.93 -0.67
C PRO A 221 22.01 -2.11 -0.08
N ILE A 222 20.99 -1.85 0.74
CA ILE A 222 20.14 -2.90 1.33
C ILE A 222 19.28 -3.51 0.24
N ILE A 223 18.56 -2.69 -0.52
CA ILE A 223 17.73 -3.17 -1.62
C ILE A 223 18.55 -3.97 -2.61
N LYS A 224 19.68 -3.43 -3.03
CA LYS A 224 20.56 -4.08 -4.02
C LYS A 224 21.03 -5.48 -3.56
N ARG A 225 21.40 -5.61 -2.29
CA ARG A 225 21.80 -6.89 -1.68
C ARG A 225 20.66 -7.89 -1.63
N GLU A 226 19.45 -7.44 -1.42
CA GLU A 226 18.28 -8.28 -1.18
C GLU A 226 17.58 -8.76 -2.46
N LEU A 227 17.86 -8.17 -3.62
CA LEU A 227 17.17 -8.49 -4.88
C LEU A 227 17.18 -9.98 -5.22
N GLU A 228 18.30 -10.67 -5.01
CA GLU A 228 18.45 -12.09 -5.33
C GLU A 228 17.77 -13.03 -4.32
N LYS A 229 17.45 -12.54 -3.13
CA LYS A 229 16.95 -13.37 -2.02
C LYS A 229 15.44 -13.59 -2.03
N HIS A 230 14.68 -12.73 -2.70
CA HIS A 230 13.22 -12.69 -2.60
C HIS A 230 12.48 -13.35 -3.76
N GLY A 231 13.19 -13.98 -4.69
CA GLY A 231 12.58 -14.72 -5.81
C GLY A 231 11.68 -13.84 -6.68
N LEU A 232 12.13 -12.63 -7.00
CA LEU A 232 11.39 -11.63 -7.75
C LEU A 232 11.02 -12.15 -9.14
N LYS A 233 9.74 -12.04 -9.50
CA LYS A 233 9.20 -12.46 -10.81
C LYS A 233 8.86 -11.29 -11.71
N ALA A 234 8.60 -10.11 -11.13
CA ALA A 234 8.25 -8.90 -11.85
C ALA A 234 9.40 -8.38 -12.71
N HIS A 235 9.09 -7.58 -13.71
CA HIS A 235 10.09 -6.78 -14.40
C HIS A 235 10.70 -5.77 -13.44
N LEU A 236 12.03 -5.66 -13.45
CA LEU A 236 12.78 -4.77 -12.58
C LEU A 236 13.03 -3.43 -13.26
N TYR A 237 12.63 -2.36 -12.59
CA TYR A 237 12.78 -0.98 -13.04
C TYR A 237 13.58 -0.17 -12.02
N PRO A 238 14.93 -0.27 -12.03
CA PRO A 238 15.78 0.47 -11.12
C PRO A 238 15.89 1.94 -11.51
N PHE A 239 15.79 2.84 -10.53
CA PHE A 239 16.09 4.25 -10.68
C PHE A 239 17.30 4.66 -9.83
N ALA A 240 18.05 5.67 -10.28
CA ALA A 240 19.21 6.21 -9.58
C ALA A 240 19.38 7.70 -9.87
N ALA A 241 20.23 8.38 -9.06
CA ALA A 241 20.54 9.79 -9.30
C ALA A 241 21.36 10.00 -10.57
N VAL A 242 22.19 9.02 -10.93
CA VAL A 242 23.08 9.08 -12.09
C VAL A 242 22.89 7.85 -12.99
N LYS A 243 23.33 7.99 -14.24
CA LYS A 243 23.29 6.89 -15.19
C LYS A 243 24.25 5.78 -14.77
N GLU A 244 23.74 4.56 -14.69
CA GLU A 244 24.49 3.33 -14.45
C GLU A 244 23.94 2.22 -15.35
N ASP A 245 24.73 1.16 -15.54
CA ASP A 245 24.27 -0.02 -16.30
C ASP A 245 23.03 -0.64 -15.65
N GLY A 246 22.00 -0.87 -16.46
CA GLY A 246 20.74 -1.47 -16.02
C GLY A 246 19.77 -0.50 -15.33
N VAL A 247 20.17 0.72 -15.03
CA VAL A 247 19.29 1.76 -14.50
C VAL A 247 18.48 2.38 -15.64
N ILE A 248 17.17 2.48 -15.45
CA ILE A 248 16.26 2.96 -16.49
C ILE A 248 15.75 4.38 -16.28
N ALA A 249 15.77 4.87 -15.03
CA ALA A 249 15.39 6.24 -14.68
C ALA A 249 16.55 6.91 -13.92
N TYR A 250 17.06 8.02 -14.44
CA TYR A 250 18.26 8.71 -13.90
C TYR A 250 18.31 10.17 -14.34
N VAL A 251 19.29 10.89 -13.83
CA VAL A 251 19.64 12.24 -14.31
C VAL A 251 20.96 12.21 -15.06
N GLU A 252 20.99 12.81 -16.23
CA GLU A 252 22.17 13.03 -17.06
C GLU A 252 22.07 14.41 -17.72
N ASP A 253 23.15 15.19 -17.66
CA ASP A 253 23.21 16.55 -18.26
C ASP A 253 22.08 17.49 -17.84
N HIS A 254 21.71 17.47 -16.56
CA HIS A 254 20.57 18.23 -16.00
C HIS A 254 19.19 17.84 -16.57
N GLU A 255 19.09 16.68 -17.20
CA GLU A 255 17.83 16.12 -17.65
C GLU A 255 17.47 14.86 -16.85
N VAL A 256 16.21 14.77 -16.44
CA VAL A 256 15.60 13.52 -15.98
C VAL A 256 15.31 12.67 -17.21
N LYS A 257 15.84 11.45 -17.23
CA LYS A 257 15.66 10.50 -18.33
C LYS A 257 15.05 9.22 -17.83
N ILE A 258 14.03 8.74 -18.53
CA ILE A 258 13.44 7.43 -18.33
C ILE A 258 13.47 6.72 -19.68
N ASN A 259 14.07 5.54 -19.73
CA ASN A 259 14.34 4.85 -20.97
C ASN A 259 13.33 3.74 -21.29
N GLU A 260 12.68 3.16 -20.30
CA GLU A 260 11.78 2.04 -20.44
C GLU A 260 10.50 2.22 -19.60
N PRO A 261 9.37 1.66 -20.02
CA PRO A 261 9.11 0.99 -21.30
C PRO A 261 9.03 1.96 -22.49
N ILE A 262 8.81 3.23 -22.24
CA ILE A 262 8.76 4.30 -23.26
C ILE A 262 9.70 5.43 -22.82
N ALA A 263 10.62 5.76 -23.69
CA ALA A 263 11.61 6.80 -23.42
C ALA A 263 10.99 8.19 -23.37
N PHE A 264 11.31 8.95 -22.34
CA PHE A 264 11.08 10.38 -22.28
C PHE A 264 12.19 11.09 -21.49
N ASN A 265 12.31 12.39 -21.67
CA ASN A 265 13.21 13.24 -20.90
C ASN A 265 12.58 14.60 -20.60
N MET A 266 13.04 15.23 -19.52
CA MET A 266 12.68 16.58 -19.15
C MET A 266 13.83 17.26 -18.40
N GLU A 267 13.89 18.59 -18.47
CA GLU A 267 14.88 19.37 -17.70
C GLU A 267 14.62 19.19 -16.19
N GLN A 268 15.67 18.87 -15.42
CA GLN A 268 15.58 18.66 -13.97
C GLN A 268 15.02 19.89 -13.24
N GLU A 269 15.37 21.10 -13.73
CA GLU A 269 14.94 22.36 -13.14
C GLU A 269 13.43 22.60 -13.22
N LYS A 270 12.75 21.91 -14.14
CA LYS A 270 11.29 21.99 -14.31
C LYS A 270 10.50 21.10 -13.36
N LEU A 271 11.18 20.25 -12.55
CA LEU A 271 10.48 19.45 -11.56
C LEU A 271 9.76 20.30 -10.52
N ALA A 272 8.50 20.00 -10.26
CA ALA A 272 7.68 20.66 -9.25
C ALA A 272 8.25 20.53 -7.84
N LEU A 273 8.94 19.44 -7.56
CA LEU A 273 9.54 19.14 -6.27
C LEU A 273 11.05 19.33 -6.34
N THR A 274 11.59 20.22 -5.51
CA THR A 274 13.02 20.56 -5.47
C THR A 274 13.75 19.80 -4.37
N GLY A 275 15.07 19.67 -4.50
CA GLY A 275 15.94 18.99 -3.53
C GLY A 275 16.21 17.53 -3.88
N GLN A 276 17.34 17.00 -3.37
CA GLN A 276 17.84 15.66 -3.74
C GLN A 276 16.84 14.55 -3.39
N HIS A 277 16.22 14.58 -2.21
CA HIS A 277 15.23 13.57 -1.83
C HIS A 277 14.00 13.60 -2.73
N ASN A 278 13.56 14.80 -3.13
CA ASN A 278 12.44 14.95 -4.02
C ASN A 278 12.78 14.58 -5.48
N LEU A 279 14.05 14.65 -5.86
CA LEU A 279 14.51 14.11 -7.13
C LEU A 279 14.25 12.58 -7.19
N TYR A 280 14.63 11.85 -6.14
CA TYR A 280 14.34 10.41 -6.06
C TYR A 280 12.84 10.10 -6.07
N ASN A 281 12.05 10.90 -5.35
CA ASN A 281 10.59 10.76 -5.36
C ASN A 281 10.00 10.99 -6.75
N SER A 282 10.52 11.97 -7.48
CA SER A 282 10.07 12.29 -8.85
C SER A 282 10.49 11.22 -9.86
N LEU A 283 11.71 10.66 -9.74
CA LEU A 283 12.17 9.56 -10.57
C LEU A 283 11.30 8.32 -10.37
N ALA A 284 11.03 7.96 -9.11
CA ALA A 284 10.16 6.83 -8.78
C ALA A 284 8.73 7.04 -9.30
N ALA A 285 8.18 8.26 -9.15
CA ALA A 285 6.85 8.58 -9.63
C ALA A 285 6.77 8.54 -11.17
N GLY A 286 7.76 9.10 -11.85
CA GLY A 286 7.86 9.06 -13.31
C GLY A 286 7.96 7.64 -13.83
N ASP A 287 8.79 6.82 -13.20
CA ASP A 287 8.99 5.41 -13.53
C ASP A 287 7.71 4.56 -13.30
N THR A 288 6.87 4.96 -12.36
CA THR A 288 5.61 4.25 -12.05
C THR A 288 4.52 4.44 -13.09
N VAL A 289 4.58 5.49 -13.89
CA VAL A 289 3.50 5.87 -14.84
C VAL A 289 3.44 4.97 -16.07
N PHE A 290 4.18 3.88 -16.08
CA PHE A 290 4.25 2.94 -17.18
C PHE A 290 3.09 1.96 -17.21
N GLY A 291 2.47 1.84 -18.35
CA GLY A 291 1.40 0.91 -18.65
C GLY A 291 0.79 1.23 -20.01
N ASP A 292 -0.34 0.64 -20.32
CA ASP A 292 -1.01 0.71 -21.62
C ASP A 292 -1.52 2.12 -22.04
N HIS A 293 -0.94 3.19 -21.46
CA HIS A 293 -1.42 4.57 -21.65
C HIS A 293 -0.35 5.46 -22.29
N GLU A 294 -0.12 5.30 -23.58
CA GLU A 294 0.78 6.18 -24.34
C GLU A 294 0.46 7.68 -24.15
N GLU A 295 -0.83 8.03 -24.08
CA GLU A 295 -1.27 9.40 -23.84
C GLU A 295 -0.84 9.93 -22.46
N LEU A 296 -0.85 9.06 -21.44
CA LEU A 296 -0.40 9.42 -20.09
C LEU A 296 1.10 9.66 -20.09
N ILE A 297 1.88 8.81 -20.69
CA ILE A 297 3.34 8.91 -20.77
C ILE A 297 3.75 10.21 -21.46
N ALA A 298 3.10 10.57 -22.56
CA ALA A 298 3.35 11.83 -23.26
C ALA A 298 3.07 13.08 -22.39
N ARG A 299 2.24 12.96 -21.36
CA ARG A 299 1.87 14.07 -20.45
C ARG A 299 2.71 14.10 -19.17
N VAL A 300 3.45 13.06 -18.85
CA VAL A 300 4.23 12.95 -17.59
C VAL A 300 5.18 14.13 -17.41
N PRO A 301 6.00 14.54 -18.39
CA PRO A 301 6.88 15.68 -18.20
C PRO A 301 6.14 16.93 -17.73
N LYS A 302 5.03 17.26 -18.38
CA LYS A 302 4.20 18.43 -18.02
C LYS A 302 3.57 18.29 -16.63
N LEU A 303 3.18 17.07 -16.21
CA LEU A 303 2.57 16.83 -14.91
C LEU A 303 3.59 16.80 -13.77
N LEU A 304 4.85 16.57 -14.07
CA LEU A 304 5.97 16.69 -13.13
C LEU A 304 6.54 18.10 -13.03
N GLU A 305 6.19 18.97 -13.97
CA GLU A 305 6.61 20.38 -13.96
C GLU A 305 5.93 21.15 -12.81
N SER A 306 6.64 22.15 -12.29
CA SER A 306 6.07 23.11 -11.36
C SER A 306 4.96 23.90 -12.06
N THR A 307 3.79 23.92 -11.46
CA THR A 307 2.76 24.91 -11.79
C THR A 307 3.14 26.20 -11.06
N GLU A 308 3.63 27.22 -11.78
CA GLU A 308 3.77 28.58 -11.26
C GLU A 308 2.42 29.13 -10.78
#